data_7dee369f3fd146cd5ce4b99ded4fa286
#
_entry.id   7dee369f3fd146cd5ce4b99ded4fa286
#
_cell.length_a   1.000
_cell.length_b   1.000
_cell.length_c   1.000
_cell.angle_alpha   90.00
_cell.angle_beta   90.00
_cell.angle_gamma   90.00
#
_symmetry.space_group_name_H-M   'P 1'
#
loop_
_entity.id
_entity.type
_entity.pdbx_description
1 polymer ?
#
loop_
_entity_poly.entity_id
_entity_poly.type
_entity_poly.pdbx_seq_one_letter_code
_entity_poly.pdbx_strand_id
1 'polypeptide(L)'
;MMTRGKLACMRADPVELEVFKHLFHSVVEEMGAALRRTAFSPNIKERRDYSCALFDSAAQVLAMGDHMPVHLGSMPMSVRAAIDELDLTPGDVAMLNDPFRGGTHLPDITVIAPVFVAAGKSQTSGAAHSSQRRPPGRHKHATPDFYVAARAHHADVGGTYAGSMGTCREIYQEGFRIPPVKIVRGGEVDRDVLALLLNNVRTPEEREGDLRAQLAACHTGISRLGGLCARYGLPRLQEAGSALLGYSERMMRTFLSTVPPGSYQAEDFLDDDGITDRPVRIAVKIIIPRNVKARPATVDFTGSSPQVAGSINAVEAITYSACFYVFRCLLRDDVPATAGLMRPIQVVAPGGSVVNARPPAAVAGGNVETSQRIVDVLLRALAQALPDRIPAASSGTMNNLTIGGLDERSGEPVPFAYYETIAGGSGASATHDGVSGVHTHMTNSLNTPAEALEYSYPFRVTRYSLRPGSGGHGKHRGGDGIVRELEMLTDAEVTLLSDRRKTRPYGLSGGDGGAPGRTTILRADGSEEESPSKGSTRLRRGERVRVETPGGGGWGAE
;
A
#
# COMPACT_ATOMS: atom_id res chain seq x y z
N MET A 1 -39.80 -15.57 -24.72
CA MET A 1 -40.12 -14.16 -24.47
C MET A 1 -40.41 -14.04 -22.96
N MET A 2 -39.38 -13.87 -22.13
CA MET A 2 -39.54 -13.67 -20.67
C MET A 2 -38.91 -12.32 -20.33
N THR A 3 -39.74 -11.49 -19.77
CA THR A 3 -39.49 -10.08 -19.41
C THR A 3 -38.39 -9.96 -18.39
N ARG A 4 -37.34 -9.22 -18.73
CA ARG A 4 -36.33 -8.72 -17.77
C ARG A 4 -37.02 -7.78 -16.77
N GLY A 5 -37.23 -8.27 -15.55
CA GLY A 5 -37.69 -7.46 -14.44
C GLY A 5 -36.73 -6.31 -14.19
N LYS A 6 -37.20 -5.07 -14.27
CA LYS A 6 -36.54 -3.88 -13.78
C LYS A 6 -36.32 -4.08 -12.27
N LEU A 7 -35.11 -4.35 -11.82
CA LEU A 7 -34.73 -4.11 -10.44
C LEU A 7 -34.95 -2.61 -10.17
N ALA A 8 -36.04 -2.30 -9.48
CA ALA A 8 -36.27 -0.99 -8.91
C ALA A 8 -35.13 -0.74 -7.92
N CYS A 9 -34.28 0.25 -8.20
CA CYS A 9 -33.29 0.77 -7.27
C CYS A 9 -34.06 1.31 -6.05
N MET A 10 -34.27 0.48 -5.03
CA MET A 10 -34.78 0.93 -3.75
C MET A 10 -33.81 2.00 -3.25
N ARG A 11 -34.30 3.21 -2.98
CA ARG A 11 -33.53 4.23 -2.27
C ARG A 11 -33.25 3.64 -0.88
N ALA A 12 -32.03 3.18 -0.65
CA ALA A 12 -31.61 2.78 0.68
C ALA A 12 -31.87 3.95 1.65
N ASP A 13 -32.46 3.64 2.79
CA ASP A 13 -32.65 4.62 3.86
C ASP A 13 -31.25 5.19 4.22
N PRO A 14 -31.06 6.52 4.21
CA PRO A 14 -29.76 7.11 4.54
C PRO A 14 -29.25 6.71 5.93
N VAL A 15 -30.12 6.50 6.91
CA VAL A 15 -29.76 6.04 8.26
C VAL A 15 -29.24 4.61 8.21
N GLU A 16 -29.93 3.74 7.49
CA GLU A 16 -29.52 2.35 7.32
C GLU A 16 -28.17 2.25 6.58
N LEU A 17 -27.99 3.07 5.54
CA LEU A 17 -26.72 3.12 4.79
C LEU A 17 -25.54 3.50 5.70
N GLU A 18 -25.74 4.49 6.57
CA GLU A 18 -24.72 4.93 7.53
C GLU A 18 -24.41 3.84 8.57
N VAL A 19 -25.44 3.15 9.07
CA VAL A 19 -25.25 2.03 10.00
C VAL A 19 -24.42 0.92 9.37
N PHE A 20 -24.76 0.47 8.16
CA PHE A 20 -24.00 -0.61 7.51
C PHE A 20 -22.59 -0.17 7.08
N LYS A 21 -22.39 1.09 6.70
CA LYS A 21 -21.04 1.65 6.47
C LYS A 21 -20.16 1.44 7.70
N HIS A 22 -20.64 1.82 8.87
CA HIS A 22 -19.89 1.66 10.12
C HIS A 22 -19.75 0.20 10.56
N LEU A 23 -20.75 -0.64 10.35
CA LEU A 23 -20.66 -2.07 10.64
C LEU A 23 -19.58 -2.76 9.79
N PHE A 24 -19.53 -2.51 8.49
CA PHE A 24 -18.50 -3.07 7.63
C PHE A 24 -17.12 -2.50 7.93
N HIS A 25 -17.04 -1.20 8.22
CA HIS A 25 -15.79 -0.57 8.63
C HIS A 25 -15.27 -1.16 9.95
N SER A 26 -16.15 -1.40 10.95
CA SER A 26 -15.73 -2.01 12.22
C SER A 26 -15.18 -3.42 12.05
N VAL A 27 -15.68 -4.21 11.09
CA VAL A 27 -15.09 -5.54 10.79
C VAL A 27 -13.64 -5.42 10.39
N VAL A 28 -13.31 -4.52 9.47
CA VAL A 28 -11.94 -4.38 8.96
C VAL A 28 -11.00 -3.74 9.98
N GLU A 29 -11.50 -2.83 10.83
CA GLU A 29 -10.74 -2.27 11.94
C GLU A 29 -10.42 -3.32 13.02
N GLU A 30 -11.37 -4.20 13.33
CA GLU A 30 -11.12 -5.31 14.26
C GLU A 30 -10.14 -6.33 13.69
N MET A 31 -10.18 -6.60 12.37
CA MET A 31 -9.14 -7.39 11.68
C MET A 31 -7.76 -6.74 11.84
N GLY A 32 -7.65 -5.44 11.60
CA GLY A 32 -6.41 -4.69 11.76
C GLY A 32 -5.90 -4.69 13.20
N ALA A 33 -6.78 -4.56 14.19
CA ALA A 33 -6.43 -4.64 15.59
C ALA A 33 -5.93 -6.03 15.98
N ALA A 34 -6.55 -7.11 15.47
CA ALA A 34 -6.10 -8.49 15.68
C ALA A 34 -4.71 -8.70 15.08
N LEU A 35 -4.51 -8.28 13.82
CA LEU A 35 -3.22 -8.35 13.12
C LEU A 35 -2.11 -7.68 13.93
N ARG A 36 -2.30 -6.41 14.28
CA ARG A 36 -1.31 -5.62 15.02
C ARG A 36 -0.96 -6.22 16.38
N ARG A 37 -1.95 -6.75 17.12
CA ARG A 37 -1.74 -7.30 18.47
C ARG A 37 -1.01 -8.63 18.47
N THR A 38 -1.11 -9.40 17.40
CA THR A 38 -0.55 -10.75 17.29
C THR A 38 0.71 -10.81 16.41
N ALA A 39 1.03 -9.73 15.68
CA ALA A 39 2.23 -9.65 14.86
C ALA A 39 3.51 -9.66 15.69
N PHE A 40 4.59 -10.12 15.07
CA PHE A 40 5.92 -10.23 15.68
C PHE A 40 6.83 -9.07 15.28
N SER A 41 6.84 -8.71 13.98
CA SER A 41 7.73 -7.68 13.48
C SER A 41 7.35 -6.28 13.95
N PRO A 42 8.33 -5.42 14.25
CA PRO A 42 8.09 -3.98 14.46
C PRO A 42 7.42 -3.32 13.25
N ASN A 43 7.64 -3.85 12.05
CA ASN A 43 7.07 -3.32 10.82
C ASN A 43 5.53 -3.31 10.84
N ILE A 44 4.93 -4.41 11.29
CA ILE A 44 3.47 -4.52 11.43
C ILE A 44 3.01 -3.92 12.76
N LYS A 45 3.70 -4.23 13.85
CA LYS A 45 3.27 -3.92 15.22
C LYS A 45 3.43 -2.44 15.56
N GLU A 46 4.61 -1.86 15.28
CA GLU A 46 4.95 -0.47 15.62
C GLU A 46 4.65 0.47 14.46
N ARG A 47 5.08 0.13 13.24
CA ARG A 47 4.92 0.98 12.07
C ARG A 47 3.57 0.89 11.41
N ARG A 48 2.77 -0.12 11.71
CA ARG A 48 1.41 -0.36 11.18
C ARG A 48 1.36 -0.49 9.66
N ASP A 49 2.40 -1.12 9.08
CA ASP A 49 2.48 -1.31 7.63
C ASP A 49 1.67 -2.53 7.17
N TYR A 50 0.35 -2.38 7.24
CA TYR A 50 -0.61 -3.40 6.86
C TYR A 50 -1.94 -2.77 6.42
N SER A 51 -2.81 -3.58 5.81
CA SER A 51 -4.21 -3.22 5.53
C SER A 51 -5.12 -4.44 5.63
N CYS A 52 -6.35 -4.20 6.08
CA CYS A 52 -7.43 -5.18 6.08
C CYS A 52 -8.60 -4.67 5.26
N ALA A 53 -9.28 -5.57 4.54
CA ALA A 53 -10.40 -5.19 3.69
C ALA A 53 -11.46 -6.29 3.61
N LEU A 54 -12.70 -5.85 3.34
CA LEU A 54 -13.90 -6.66 3.10
C LEU A 54 -14.34 -6.48 1.65
N PHE A 55 -14.69 -7.60 1.01
CA PHE A 55 -15.14 -7.64 -0.38
C PHE A 55 -16.47 -8.39 -0.51
N ASP A 56 -17.26 -8.00 -1.51
CA ASP A 56 -18.42 -8.79 -1.92
C ASP A 56 -18.01 -10.06 -2.70
N SER A 57 -19.00 -10.86 -3.09
CA SER A 57 -18.80 -12.09 -3.88
C SER A 57 -18.14 -11.84 -5.26
N ALA A 58 -18.19 -10.61 -5.76
CA ALA A 58 -17.57 -10.19 -7.01
C ALA A 58 -16.18 -9.54 -6.83
N ALA A 59 -15.56 -9.66 -5.65
CA ALA A 59 -14.28 -9.05 -5.27
C ALA A 59 -14.28 -7.50 -5.33
N GLN A 60 -15.44 -6.85 -5.18
CA GLN A 60 -15.51 -5.40 -5.05
C GLN A 60 -15.35 -5.00 -3.59
N VAL A 61 -14.47 -4.04 -3.31
CA VAL A 61 -14.25 -3.52 -1.95
C VAL A 61 -15.53 -2.91 -1.40
N LEU A 62 -16.00 -3.41 -0.27
CA LEU A 62 -17.13 -2.87 0.51
C LEU A 62 -16.64 -1.98 1.65
N ALA A 63 -15.54 -2.36 2.30
CA ALA A 63 -14.88 -1.59 3.33
C ALA A 63 -13.38 -1.88 3.34
N MET A 64 -12.60 -0.87 3.69
CA MET A 64 -11.17 -0.95 3.91
C MET A 64 -10.84 -0.15 5.17
N GLY A 65 -9.94 -0.66 6.01
CA GLY A 65 -9.49 0.08 7.19
C GLY A 65 -8.67 1.31 6.81
N ASP A 66 -8.60 2.29 7.71
CA ASP A 66 -7.83 3.52 7.54
C ASP A 66 -6.32 3.24 7.76
N HIS A 67 -5.78 2.35 6.93
CA HIS A 67 -4.41 1.83 7.02
C HIS A 67 -3.51 2.44 5.93
N MET A 68 -2.88 1.60 5.07
CA MET A 68 -1.91 2.04 4.06
C MET A 68 -2.59 2.42 2.73
N PRO A 69 -2.47 3.68 2.27
CA PRO A 69 -3.09 4.13 1.03
C PRO A 69 -2.63 3.39 -0.23
N VAL A 70 -1.39 2.94 -0.27
CA VAL A 70 -0.84 2.16 -1.40
C VAL A 70 -1.62 0.86 -1.65
N HIS A 71 -2.36 0.37 -0.66
CA HIS A 71 -3.16 -0.85 -0.76
C HIS A 71 -4.58 -0.63 -1.31
N LEU A 72 -5.09 0.62 -1.34
CA LEU A 72 -6.49 0.96 -1.67
C LEU A 72 -6.98 0.38 -3.00
N GLY A 73 -6.19 0.47 -4.05
CA GLY A 73 -6.54 -0.03 -5.38
C GLY A 73 -5.94 -1.38 -5.72
N SER A 74 -4.87 -1.79 -5.01
CA SER A 74 -4.12 -3.01 -5.32
C SER A 74 -4.68 -4.26 -4.66
N MET A 75 -5.24 -4.19 -3.44
CA MET A 75 -5.84 -5.36 -2.79
C MET A 75 -6.99 -5.99 -3.59
N PRO A 76 -7.91 -5.22 -4.22
CA PRO A 76 -8.93 -5.80 -5.10
C PRO A 76 -8.34 -6.63 -6.25
N MET A 77 -7.21 -6.21 -6.81
CA MET A 77 -6.54 -6.93 -7.89
C MET A 77 -5.95 -8.26 -7.41
N SER A 78 -5.36 -8.28 -6.20
CA SER A 78 -4.88 -9.53 -5.57
C SER A 78 -6.03 -10.50 -5.26
N VAL A 79 -7.15 -10.00 -4.73
CA VAL A 79 -8.33 -10.83 -4.45
C VAL A 79 -8.90 -11.39 -5.75
N ARG A 80 -8.96 -10.58 -6.82
CA ARG A 80 -9.39 -11.05 -8.13
C ARG A 80 -8.47 -12.13 -8.68
N ALA A 81 -7.13 -11.94 -8.64
CA ALA A 81 -6.18 -12.95 -9.09
C ALA A 81 -6.32 -14.29 -8.34
N ALA A 82 -6.53 -14.24 -7.01
CA ALA A 82 -6.76 -15.45 -6.22
C ALA A 82 -8.06 -16.16 -6.61
N ILE A 83 -9.15 -15.43 -6.87
CA ILE A 83 -10.46 -15.99 -7.27
C ILE A 83 -10.37 -16.59 -8.69
N ASP A 84 -9.68 -15.92 -9.60
CA ASP A 84 -9.60 -16.37 -11.00
C ASP A 84 -8.68 -17.60 -11.17
N GLU A 85 -7.67 -17.78 -10.29
CA GLU A 85 -6.70 -18.87 -10.38
C GLU A 85 -6.98 -20.05 -9.42
N LEU A 86 -7.73 -19.82 -8.31
CA LEU A 86 -7.95 -20.82 -7.28
C LEU A 86 -9.43 -21.13 -7.09
N ASP A 87 -9.73 -22.42 -6.92
CA ASP A 87 -11.05 -22.87 -6.44
C ASP A 87 -11.04 -22.87 -4.91
N LEU A 88 -11.49 -21.76 -4.31
CA LEU A 88 -11.51 -21.58 -2.86
C LEU A 88 -12.78 -22.18 -2.25
N THR A 89 -12.62 -23.11 -1.33
CA THR A 89 -13.70 -23.82 -0.63
C THR A 89 -13.70 -23.43 0.86
N PRO A 90 -14.76 -23.78 1.64
CA PRO A 90 -14.81 -23.48 3.07
C PRO A 90 -13.56 -23.97 3.82
N GLY A 91 -12.95 -23.08 4.59
CA GLY A 91 -11.72 -23.35 5.35
C GLY A 91 -10.42 -23.13 4.58
N ASP A 92 -10.46 -22.81 3.28
CA ASP A 92 -9.28 -22.44 2.53
C ASP A 92 -8.87 -20.99 2.80
N VAL A 93 -7.56 -20.71 2.71
CA VAL A 93 -7.02 -19.33 2.64
C VAL A 93 -5.98 -19.28 1.54
N ALA A 94 -6.12 -18.35 0.62
CA ALA A 94 -5.12 -18.06 -0.40
C ALA A 94 -4.04 -17.10 0.11
N MET A 95 -2.85 -17.19 -0.49
CA MET A 95 -1.73 -16.28 -0.26
C MET A 95 -1.09 -15.91 -1.60
N LEU A 96 -0.64 -14.68 -1.76
CA LEU A 96 0.18 -14.22 -2.90
C LEU A 96 0.96 -12.95 -2.55
N ASN A 97 2.04 -12.72 -3.32
CA ASN A 97 2.73 -11.43 -3.36
C ASN A 97 3.17 -11.02 -4.78
N ASP A 98 2.88 -11.83 -5.82
CA ASP A 98 3.35 -11.61 -7.18
C ASP A 98 2.82 -10.28 -7.75
N PRO A 99 3.70 -9.27 -8.01
CA PRO A 99 3.28 -7.96 -8.51
C PRO A 99 2.61 -8.01 -9.89
N PHE A 100 2.96 -8.99 -10.71
CA PHE A 100 2.40 -9.17 -12.05
C PHE A 100 1.10 -9.99 -12.06
N ARG A 101 0.62 -10.39 -10.86
CA ARG A 101 -0.65 -11.08 -10.63
C ARG A 101 -1.50 -10.37 -9.58
N GLY A 102 -1.55 -9.04 -9.64
CA GLY A 102 -2.36 -8.21 -8.75
C GLY A 102 -1.70 -7.87 -7.40
N GLY A 103 -0.46 -8.29 -7.14
CA GLY A 103 0.36 -7.80 -6.03
C GLY A 103 0.90 -6.40 -6.30
N THR A 104 1.74 -5.92 -5.40
CA THR A 104 2.39 -4.59 -5.47
C THR A 104 3.90 -4.71 -5.60
N HIS A 105 4.56 -5.23 -4.59
CA HIS A 105 5.95 -5.66 -4.54
C HIS A 105 6.06 -6.88 -3.61
N LEU A 106 7.18 -7.59 -3.67
CA LEU A 106 7.28 -8.89 -2.99
C LEU A 106 7.11 -8.86 -1.47
N PRO A 107 7.57 -7.83 -0.73
CA PRO A 107 7.34 -7.75 0.71
C PRO A 107 5.85 -7.72 1.12
N ASP A 108 4.95 -7.25 0.26
CA ASP A 108 3.51 -7.13 0.53
C ASP A 108 2.78 -8.47 0.36
N ILE A 109 2.91 -9.37 1.34
CA ILE A 109 2.16 -10.63 1.33
C ILE A 109 0.69 -10.37 1.63
N THR A 110 -0.18 -10.85 0.74
CA THR A 110 -1.64 -10.76 0.89
C THR A 110 -2.20 -12.14 1.18
N VAL A 111 -2.99 -12.28 2.25
CA VAL A 111 -3.79 -13.46 2.54
C VAL A 111 -5.27 -13.15 2.31
N ILE A 112 -6.02 -14.10 1.75
CA ILE A 112 -7.40 -13.93 1.30
C ILE A 112 -8.21 -15.13 1.73
N ALA A 113 -9.26 -14.91 2.51
CA ALA A 113 -10.15 -15.95 2.98
C ALA A 113 -11.57 -15.77 2.40
N PRO A 114 -12.15 -16.80 1.79
CA PRO A 114 -13.54 -16.80 1.38
C PRO A 114 -14.44 -16.93 2.60
N VAL A 115 -15.59 -16.25 2.60
CA VAL A 115 -16.60 -16.31 3.65
C VAL A 115 -17.84 -16.97 3.10
N PHE A 116 -18.19 -18.11 3.68
CA PHE A 116 -19.42 -18.85 3.39
C PHE A 116 -20.34 -18.74 4.60
N VAL A 117 -21.49 -18.12 4.43
CA VAL A 117 -22.50 -18.01 5.47
C VAL A 117 -23.40 -19.23 5.39
N ALA A 118 -23.30 -20.14 6.35
CA ALA A 118 -24.17 -21.33 6.40
C ALA A 118 -25.66 -20.87 6.44
N ALA A 119 -26.42 -21.25 5.44
CA ALA A 119 -27.87 -21.13 5.51
C ALA A 119 -28.34 -21.93 6.73
N GLY A 120 -28.86 -21.23 7.75
CA GLY A 120 -29.20 -21.71 9.10
C GLY A 120 -29.59 -23.18 9.19
N LYS A 121 -28.63 -24.03 9.57
CA LYS A 121 -28.86 -25.32 10.21
C LYS A 121 -27.83 -25.50 11.31
N SER A 122 -28.36 -25.61 12.52
CA SER A 122 -27.67 -26.06 13.73
C SER A 122 -26.63 -27.16 13.42
N GLN A 123 -25.39 -26.93 13.70
CA GLN A 123 -24.37 -27.99 13.74
C GLN A 123 -24.60 -28.78 15.03
N THR A 124 -25.39 -29.86 14.92
CA THR A 124 -25.27 -30.98 15.86
C THR A 124 -24.24 -31.95 15.31
N SER A 125 -23.22 -32.17 16.10
CA SER A 125 -22.17 -33.16 15.91
C SER A 125 -22.71 -34.54 15.58
N GLY A 126 -22.24 -35.15 14.51
CA GLY A 126 -22.52 -36.53 14.18
C GLY A 126 -21.56 -37.03 13.10
N ALA A 127 -20.46 -37.61 13.54
CA ALA A 127 -19.57 -38.35 12.66
C ALA A 127 -20.28 -39.62 12.15
N ALA A 128 -20.39 -39.74 10.82
CA ALA A 128 -20.67 -41.03 10.19
C ALA A 128 -19.85 -41.14 8.92
N HIS A 129 -18.83 -42.00 8.98
CA HIS A 129 -18.10 -42.50 7.82
C HIS A 129 -19.02 -43.27 6.89
N SER A 130 -19.16 -42.85 5.64
CA SER A 130 -19.56 -43.74 4.57
C SER A 130 -18.72 -43.49 3.33
N SER A 131 -17.81 -44.40 3.08
CA SER A 131 -16.99 -44.52 1.87
C SER A 131 -17.86 -44.95 0.70
N GLN A 132 -18.27 -44.00 -0.17
CA GLN A 132 -18.69 -44.32 -1.53
C GLN A 132 -18.01 -43.37 -2.50
N ARG A 133 -17.08 -43.93 -3.32
CA ARG A 133 -16.44 -43.26 -4.45
C ARG A 133 -17.54 -42.89 -5.48
N ARG A 134 -17.74 -41.58 -5.67
CA ARG A 134 -18.51 -41.02 -6.77
C ARG A 134 -17.56 -40.62 -7.92
N PRO A 135 -18.01 -40.72 -9.19
CA PRO A 135 -17.19 -40.36 -10.35
C PRO A 135 -17.01 -38.83 -10.43
N PRO A 136 -15.93 -38.33 -11.12
CA PRO A 136 -15.59 -36.92 -11.18
C PRO A 136 -16.56 -36.18 -12.14
N GLY A 137 -17.60 -35.60 -11.56
CA GLY A 137 -18.46 -34.61 -12.21
C GLY A 137 -18.06 -33.23 -11.68
N ARG A 138 -17.94 -32.21 -12.53
CA ARG A 138 -17.72 -30.80 -12.14
C ARG A 138 -18.77 -30.42 -11.10
N HIS A 139 -18.39 -30.48 -9.82
CA HIS A 139 -19.19 -29.92 -8.75
C HIS A 139 -19.11 -28.40 -8.90
N LYS A 140 -20.25 -27.72 -9.11
CA LYS A 140 -20.36 -26.30 -8.82
C LYS A 140 -20.20 -26.17 -7.31
N HIS A 141 -19.00 -25.83 -6.85
CA HIS A 141 -18.76 -25.44 -5.46
C HIS A 141 -19.61 -24.20 -5.16
N ALA A 142 -20.08 -24.06 -3.92
CA ALA A 142 -20.83 -22.88 -3.50
C ALA A 142 -19.95 -21.64 -3.70
N THR A 143 -20.50 -20.60 -4.30
CA THR A 143 -19.80 -19.31 -4.42
C THR A 143 -19.72 -18.66 -3.04
N PRO A 144 -18.53 -18.15 -2.63
CA PRO A 144 -18.42 -17.38 -1.39
C PRO A 144 -19.35 -16.17 -1.37
N ASP A 145 -19.94 -15.88 -0.21
CA ASP A 145 -20.82 -14.74 -0.02
C ASP A 145 -20.05 -13.42 0.07
N PHE A 146 -18.86 -13.49 0.70
CA PHE A 146 -17.90 -12.39 0.86
C PHE A 146 -16.47 -12.93 0.81
N TYR A 147 -15.50 -12.00 0.77
CA TYR A 147 -14.09 -12.28 1.04
C TYR A 147 -13.56 -11.28 2.04
N VAL A 148 -12.62 -11.72 2.86
CA VAL A 148 -11.79 -10.86 3.70
C VAL A 148 -10.34 -11.04 3.32
N ALA A 149 -9.58 -9.95 3.37
CA ALA A 149 -8.16 -10.01 3.07
C ALA A 149 -7.35 -9.17 4.05
N ALA A 150 -6.14 -9.64 4.36
CA ALA A 150 -5.14 -8.92 5.11
C ALA A 150 -3.84 -8.89 4.31
N ARG A 151 -3.30 -7.70 4.08
CA ARG A 151 -1.98 -7.47 3.48
C ARG A 151 -1.06 -6.88 4.53
N ALA A 152 0.17 -7.37 4.60
CA ALA A 152 1.19 -6.81 5.46
C ALA A 152 2.54 -6.77 4.73
N HIS A 153 3.31 -5.71 4.98
CA HIS A 153 4.68 -5.60 4.52
C HIS A 153 5.60 -6.40 5.43
N HIS A 154 6.08 -7.54 4.96
CA HIS A 154 7.06 -8.35 5.67
C HIS A 154 8.45 -7.73 5.55
N ALA A 155 9.17 -7.62 6.66
CA ALA A 155 10.47 -6.94 6.67
C ALA A 155 11.54 -7.63 5.82
N ASP A 156 11.37 -8.91 5.49
CA ASP A 156 12.24 -9.66 4.58
C ASP A 156 11.46 -10.79 3.91
N VAL A 157 11.60 -10.93 2.61
CA VAL A 157 11.09 -12.06 1.82
C VAL A 157 12.19 -12.69 0.96
N GLY A 158 13.46 -12.59 1.40
CA GLY A 158 14.63 -13.11 0.70
C GLY A 158 15.18 -12.13 -0.33
N GLY A 159 15.82 -12.65 -1.35
CA GLY A 159 16.46 -11.86 -2.39
C GLY A 159 17.88 -11.40 -2.05
N THR A 160 18.43 -10.51 -2.89
CA THR A 160 19.82 -10.08 -2.82
C THR A 160 20.10 -9.22 -1.58
N TYR A 161 19.18 -8.31 -1.27
CA TYR A 161 19.34 -7.33 -0.18
C TYR A 161 18.50 -7.74 1.03
N ALA A 162 19.04 -7.57 2.23
CA ALA A 162 18.24 -7.67 3.45
C ALA A 162 17.11 -6.62 3.41
N GLY A 163 15.91 -7.04 3.82
CA GLY A 163 14.73 -6.19 3.70
C GLY A 163 14.08 -6.20 2.31
N SER A 164 14.62 -6.97 1.35
CA SER A 164 14.02 -7.18 0.02
C SER A 164 13.75 -5.88 -0.77
N MET A 165 14.47 -4.81 -0.43
CA MET A 165 14.35 -3.47 -0.99
C MET A 165 15.73 -2.96 -1.41
N GLY A 166 16.08 -3.11 -2.68
CA GLY A 166 17.40 -2.72 -3.17
C GLY A 166 17.41 -2.32 -4.64
N THR A 167 18.60 -1.98 -5.14
CA THR A 167 18.83 -1.59 -6.54
C THR A 167 18.88 -2.82 -7.46
N CYS A 168 17.80 -3.57 -7.49
CA CYS A 168 17.66 -4.76 -8.32
C CYS A 168 17.39 -4.41 -9.79
N ARG A 169 17.71 -5.33 -10.70
CA ARG A 169 17.42 -5.23 -12.14
C ARG A 169 16.24 -6.10 -12.56
N GLU A 170 16.02 -7.19 -11.83
CA GLU A 170 14.97 -8.15 -12.09
C GLU A 170 14.25 -8.53 -10.80
N ILE A 171 12.97 -8.84 -10.92
CA ILE A 171 12.11 -9.27 -9.80
C ILE A 171 12.70 -10.45 -9.01
N TYR A 172 13.46 -11.35 -9.66
CA TYR A 172 14.09 -12.52 -9.02
C TYR A 172 15.14 -12.15 -7.98
N GLN A 173 15.70 -10.95 -8.04
CA GLN A 173 16.66 -10.42 -7.08
C GLN A 173 15.98 -9.80 -5.86
N GLU A 174 14.68 -9.45 -5.96
CA GLU A 174 13.94 -8.76 -4.91
C GLU A 174 13.39 -9.70 -3.83
N GLY A 175 13.28 -11.01 -4.11
CA GLY A 175 12.84 -11.96 -3.11
C GLY A 175 12.05 -13.14 -3.66
N PHE A 176 11.43 -13.89 -2.75
CA PHE A 176 10.61 -15.05 -3.06
C PHE A 176 9.24 -14.62 -3.59
N ARG A 177 8.99 -14.92 -4.88
CA ARG A 177 7.75 -14.57 -5.56
C ARG A 177 6.72 -15.68 -5.42
N ILE A 178 5.59 -15.36 -4.80
CA ILE A 178 4.49 -16.26 -4.48
C ILE A 178 3.31 -15.95 -5.42
N PRO A 179 2.99 -16.84 -6.38
CA PRO A 179 1.75 -16.74 -7.15
C PRO A 179 0.55 -17.04 -6.25
N PRO A 180 -0.72 -16.85 -6.69
CA PRO A 180 -1.86 -17.31 -5.93
C PRO A 180 -1.73 -18.80 -5.56
N VAL A 181 -1.59 -19.10 -4.26
CA VAL A 181 -1.52 -20.46 -3.70
C VAL A 181 -2.37 -20.57 -2.46
N LYS A 182 -2.82 -21.78 -2.11
CA LYS A 182 -3.50 -22.04 -0.84
C LYS A 182 -2.47 -22.27 0.26
N ILE A 183 -2.40 -21.37 1.22
CA ILE A 183 -1.60 -21.53 2.45
C ILE A 183 -2.37 -22.29 3.54
N VAL A 184 -3.71 -22.27 3.48
CA VAL A 184 -4.58 -23.08 4.33
C VAL A 184 -5.51 -23.88 3.42
N ARG A 185 -5.67 -25.17 3.69
CA ARG A 185 -6.56 -26.08 2.96
C ARG A 185 -7.52 -26.72 3.96
N GLY A 186 -8.82 -26.47 3.81
CA GLY A 186 -9.85 -27.09 4.66
C GLY A 186 -9.65 -26.81 6.17
N GLY A 187 -9.05 -25.69 6.55
CA GLY A 187 -8.75 -25.31 7.94
C GLY A 187 -7.36 -25.66 8.43
N GLU A 188 -6.58 -26.42 7.66
CA GLU A 188 -5.22 -26.85 8.04
C GLU A 188 -4.15 -26.09 7.22
N VAL A 189 -3.10 -25.62 7.89
CA VAL A 189 -1.97 -24.93 7.25
C VAL A 189 -1.21 -25.93 6.36
N ASP A 190 -1.00 -25.56 5.10
CA ASP A 190 -0.17 -26.32 4.17
C ASP A 190 1.31 -26.20 4.57
N ARG A 191 1.83 -27.26 5.19
CA ARG A 191 3.19 -27.26 5.77
C ARG A 191 4.28 -27.18 4.70
N ASP A 192 4.04 -27.67 3.50
CA ASP A 192 5.02 -27.66 2.42
C ASP A 192 5.16 -26.23 1.86
N VAL A 193 4.02 -25.53 1.65
CA VAL A 193 4.02 -24.13 1.23
C VAL A 193 4.67 -23.25 2.29
N LEU A 194 4.35 -23.46 3.58
CA LEU A 194 4.96 -22.72 4.68
C LEU A 194 6.47 -22.96 4.74
N ALA A 195 6.92 -24.22 4.64
CA ALA A 195 8.34 -24.56 4.65
C ALA A 195 9.10 -23.92 3.49
N LEU A 196 8.52 -23.91 2.27
CA LEU A 196 9.10 -23.22 1.12
C LEU A 196 9.30 -21.73 1.38
N LEU A 197 8.33 -21.06 2.00
CA LEU A 197 8.45 -19.64 2.36
C LEU A 197 9.56 -19.43 3.39
N LEU A 198 9.51 -20.16 4.51
CA LEU A 198 10.42 -19.96 5.65
C LEU A 198 11.88 -20.27 5.33
N ASN A 199 12.15 -21.19 4.40
CA ASN A 199 13.51 -21.50 3.95
C ASN A 199 14.09 -20.46 2.96
N ASN A 200 13.30 -19.49 2.51
CA ASN A 200 13.73 -18.46 1.58
C ASN A 200 13.87 -17.07 2.20
N VAL A 201 13.73 -16.95 3.52
CA VAL A 201 13.77 -15.67 4.26
C VAL A 201 14.86 -15.69 5.35
N ARG A 202 15.37 -14.50 5.73
CA ARG A 202 16.46 -14.39 6.72
C ARG A 202 16.00 -14.53 8.16
N THR A 203 14.73 -14.20 8.45
CA THR A 203 14.16 -14.21 9.80
C THR A 203 12.89 -15.07 9.84
N PRO A 204 13.00 -16.41 9.72
CA PRO A 204 11.85 -17.30 9.52
C PRO A 204 10.84 -17.28 10.67
N GLU A 205 11.28 -17.22 11.93
CA GLU A 205 10.40 -17.20 13.09
C GLU A 205 9.50 -15.94 13.10
N GLU A 206 10.09 -14.78 12.79
CA GLU A 206 9.35 -13.53 12.71
C GLU A 206 8.35 -13.54 11.53
N ARG A 207 8.77 -14.10 10.36
CA ARG A 207 7.89 -14.25 9.19
C ARG A 207 6.72 -15.18 9.43
N GLU A 208 6.97 -16.32 10.09
CA GLU A 208 5.91 -17.23 10.49
C GLU A 208 4.92 -16.56 11.46
N GLY A 209 5.43 -15.85 12.47
CA GLY A 209 4.61 -15.11 13.43
C GLY A 209 3.70 -14.08 12.74
N ASP A 210 4.27 -13.29 11.82
CA ASP A 210 3.52 -12.28 11.06
C ASP A 210 2.47 -12.91 10.12
N LEU A 211 2.81 -14.03 9.46
CA LEU A 211 1.84 -14.75 8.61
C LEU A 211 0.68 -15.32 9.45
N ARG A 212 0.98 -15.90 10.61
CA ARG A 212 -0.06 -16.38 11.55
C ARG A 212 -0.95 -15.24 12.03
N ALA A 213 -0.39 -14.05 12.25
CA ALA A 213 -1.16 -12.85 12.60
C ALA A 213 -2.11 -12.40 11.48
N GLN A 214 -1.68 -12.49 10.21
CA GLN A 214 -2.57 -12.23 9.06
C GLN A 214 -3.70 -13.27 8.96
N LEU A 215 -3.42 -14.55 9.19
CA LEU A 215 -4.45 -15.59 9.24
C LEU A 215 -5.45 -15.34 10.38
N ALA A 216 -4.99 -14.94 11.55
CA ALA A 216 -5.84 -14.57 12.70
C ALA A 216 -6.73 -13.35 12.38
N ALA A 217 -6.21 -12.36 11.66
CA ALA A 217 -7.01 -11.23 11.17
C ALA A 217 -8.13 -11.68 10.25
N CYS A 218 -7.85 -12.56 9.28
CA CYS A 218 -8.87 -13.12 8.40
C CYS A 218 -9.93 -13.92 9.19
N HIS A 219 -9.52 -14.72 10.17
CA HIS A 219 -10.46 -15.44 11.05
C HIS A 219 -11.36 -14.49 11.83
N THR A 220 -10.81 -13.38 12.34
CA THR A 220 -11.60 -12.32 12.98
C THR A 220 -12.65 -11.75 12.04
N GLY A 221 -12.28 -11.43 10.80
CA GLY A 221 -13.22 -10.93 9.78
C GLY A 221 -14.35 -11.91 9.47
N ILE A 222 -14.02 -13.20 9.27
CA ILE A 222 -15.01 -14.27 9.04
C ILE A 222 -15.99 -14.35 10.21
N SER A 223 -15.47 -14.37 11.45
CA SER A 223 -16.30 -14.48 12.66
C SER A 223 -17.25 -13.27 12.81
N ARG A 224 -16.74 -12.05 12.58
CA ARG A 224 -17.54 -10.82 12.67
C ARG A 224 -18.61 -10.74 11.59
N LEU A 225 -18.28 -11.10 10.35
CA LEU A 225 -19.29 -11.21 9.28
C LEU A 225 -20.35 -12.26 9.57
N GLY A 226 -19.96 -13.42 10.10
CA GLY A 226 -20.90 -14.45 10.57
C GLY A 226 -21.87 -13.91 11.62
N GLY A 227 -21.38 -13.13 12.59
CA GLY A 227 -22.21 -12.46 13.59
C GLY A 227 -23.17 -11.43 12.98
N LEU A 228 -22.72 -10.63 12.02
CA LEU A 228 -23.58 -9.68 11.30
C LEU A 228 -24.65 -10.42 10.49
N CYS A 229 -24.28 -11.48 9.79
CA CYS A 229 -25.24 -12.30 9.03
C CYS A 229 -26.28 -12.97 9.94
N ALA A 230 -25.89 -13.45 11.11
CA ALA A 230 -26.84 -14.01 12.10
C ALA A 230 -27.84 -12.96 12.62
N ARG A 231 -27.39 -11.70 12.78
CA ARG A 231 -28.20 -10.60 13.30
C ARG A 231 -29.12 -9.97 12.26
N TYR A 232 -28.63 -9.74 11.05
CA TYR A 232 -29.33 -8.96 10.03
C TYR A 232 -29.80 -9.78 8.82
N GLY A 233 -29.30 -10.99 8.65
CA GLY A 233 -29.51 -11.83 7.49
C GLY A 233 -28.59 -11.53 6.31
N LEU A 234 -28.13 -12.56 5.61
CA LEU A 234 -27.23 -12.45 4.47
C LEU A 234 -27.76 -11.54 3.34
N PRO A 235 -29.06 -11.66 2.90
CA PRO A 235 -29.58 -10.81 1.82
C PRO A 235 -29.46 -9.31 2.15
N ARG A 236 -29.73 -8.92 3.40
CA ARG A 236 -29.68 -7.51 3.83
C ARG A 236 -28.26 -6.96 3.82
N LEU A 237 -27.26 -7.77 4.20
CA LEU A 237 -25.86 -7.35 4.11
C LEU A 237 -25.43 -7.16 2.65
N GLN A 238 -25.83 -8.06 1.75
CA GLN A 238 -25.52 -7.96 0.32
C GLN A 238 -26.19 -6.74 -0.32
N GLU A 239 -27.44 -6.46 0.02
CA GLU A 239 -28.15 -5.24 -0.41
C GLU A 239 -27.47 -3.97 0.10
N ALA A 240 -27.09 -3.93 1.38
CA ALA A 240 -26.37 -2.81 1.98
C ALA A 240 -25.00 -2.59 1.31
N GLY A 241 -24.24 -3.66 1.05
CA GLY A 241 -22.98 -3.59 0.30
C GLY A 241 -23.16 -3.00 -1.09
N SER A 242 -24.16 -3.48 -1.84
CA SER A 242 -24.50 -2.94 -3.16
C SER A 242 -24.93 -1.46 -3.10
N ALA A 243 -25.69 -1.08 -2.07
CA ALA A 243 -26.13 0.30 -1.86
C ALA A 243 -24.94 1.25 -1.55
N LEU A 244 -23.96 0.79 -0.76
CA LEU A 244 -22.72 1.53 -0.45
C LEU A 244 -21.88 1.73 -1.71
N LEU A 245 -21.70 0.72 -2.54
CA LEU A 245 -21.02 0.83 -3.83
C LEU A 245 -21.68 1.89 -4.72
N GLY A 246 -23.02 1.84 -4.83
CA GLY A 246 -23.78 2.82 -5.60
C GLY A 246 -23.74 4.23 -4.98
N TYR A 247 -23.69 4.34 -3.65
CA TYR A 247 -23.55 5.63 -2.96
C TYR A 247 -22.20 6.28 -3.27
N SER A 248 -21.11 5.56 -3.11
CA SER A 248 -19.77 6.07 -3.40
C SER A 248 -19.61 6.47 -4.87
N GLU A 249 -20.16 5.70 -5.80
CA GLU A 249 -20.18 6.06 -7.22
C GLU A 249 -20.92 7.38 -7.46
N ARG A 250 -22.11 7.56 -6.86
CA ARG A 250 -22.87 8.81 -7.00
C ARG A 250 -22.11 10.00 -6.43
N MET A 251 -21.46 9.84 -5.27
CA MET A 251 -20.67 10.90 -4.66
C MET A 251 -19.49 11.32 -5.55
N MET A 252 -18.76 10.35 -6.12
CA MET A 252 -17.68 10.64 -7.06
C MET A 252 -18.20 11.32 -8.34
N ARG A 253 -19.30 10.86 -8.92
CA ARG A 253 -19.92 11.54 -10.09
C ARG A 253 -20.36 12.95 -9.77
N THR A 254 -20.91 13.18 -8.57
CA THR A 254 -21.28 14.52 -8.10
C THR A 254 -20.05 15.41 -7.99
N PHE A 255 -19.00 14.94 -7.35
CA PHE A 255 -17.73 15.67 -7.26
C PHE A 255 -17.17 15.98 -8.66
N LEU A 256 -17.03 14.99 -9.54
CA LEU A 256 -16.51 15.20 -10.89
C LEU A 256 -17.35 16.21 -11.70
N SER A 257 -18.65 16.34 -11.42
CA SER A 257 -19.51 17.34 -12.07
C SER A 257 -19.25 18.77 -11.58
N THR A 258 -18.56 18.96 -10.46
CA THR A 258 -18.13 20.28 -9.95
C THR A 258 -16.76 20.71 -10.48
N VAL A 259 -15.98 19.76 -11.00
CA VAL A 259 -14.67 20.06 -11.60
C VAL A 259 -14.90 20.65 -13.00
N PRO A 260 -14.29 21.79 -13.36
CA PRO A 260 -14.42 22.34 -14.70
C PRO A 260 -14.10 21.30 -15.78
N PRO A 261 -14.93 21.14 -16.82
CA PRO A 261 -14.61 20.24 -17.93
C PRO A 261 -13.36 20.71 -18.68
N GLY A 262 -12.45 19.78 -18.97
CA GLY A 262 -11.19 20.16 -19.61
C GLY A 262 -10.18 19.03 -19.65
N SER A 263 -8.97 19.39 -20.07
CA SER A 263 -7.80 18.50 -20.11
C SER A 263 -6.66 19.15 -19.33
N TYR A 264 -6.23 18.49 -18.28
CA TYR A 264 -5.22 18.96 -17.33
C TYR A 264 -4.02 18.05 -17.40
N GLN A 265 -2.83 18.62 -17.56
CA GLN A 265 -1.60 17.86 -17.79
C GLN A 265 -0.52 18.28 -16.81
N ALA A 266 0.25 17.31 -16.33
CA ALA A 266 1.44 17.56 -15.54
C ALA A 266 2.46 16.46 -15.78
N GLU A 267 3.71 16.80 -15.48
CA GLU A 267 4.83 15.86 -15.45
C GLU A 267 5.77 16.19 -14.30
N ASP A 268 6.46 15.18 -13.83
CA ASP A 268 7.54 15.30 -12.86
C ASP A 268 8.52 14.14 -13.06
N PHE A 269 9.67 14.17 -12.40
CA PHE A 269 10.75 13.24 -12.64
C PHE A 269 11.18 12.57 -11.34
N LEU A 270 11.40 11.26 -11.36
CA LEU A 270 12.25 10.60 -10.39
C LEU A 270 13.71 10.96 -10.72
N ASP A 271 14.54 11.11 -9.71
CA ASP A 271 15.93 11.59 -9.84
C ASP A 271 16.79 10.69 -10.75
N ASP A 272 16.61 9.37 -10.64
CA ASP A 272 17.28 8.33 -11.39
C ASP A 272 16.62 6.96 -11.12
N ASP A 273 17.12 5.88 -11.76
CA ASP A 273 16.63 4.51 -11.54
C ASP A 273 17.54 3.68 -10.60
N GLY A 274 18.58 4.27 -10.03
CA GLY A 274 19.58 3.60 -9.18
C GLY A 274 20.63 2.78 -9.97
N ILE A 275 20.51 2.68 -11.29
CA ILE A 275 21.45 2.00 -12.19
C ILE A 275 22.07 2.98 -13.17
N THR A 276 21.25 3.90 -13.69
CA THR A 276 21.68 4.99 -14.57
C THR A 276 21.33 6.32 -13.92
N ASP A 277 22.19 7.33 -14.16
CA ASP A 277 21.98 8.69 -13.63
C ASP A 277 21.06 9.52 -14.55
N ARG A 278 19.96 8.92 -15.02
CA ARG A 278 19.01 9.57 -15.92
C ARG A 278 17.69 9.80 -15.21
N PRO A 279 17.12 11.02 -15.27
CA PRO A 279 15.82 11.29 -14.71
C PRO A 279 14.75 10.47 -15.43
N VAL A 280 13.78 9.94 -14.64
CA VAL A 280 12.71 9.10 -15.14
C VAL A 280 11.39 9.86 -15.08
N ARG A 281 10.81 10.13 -16.24
CA ARG A 281 9.62 10.97 -16.42
C ARG A 281 8.35 10.21 -16.05
N ILE A 282 7.51 10.83 -15.22
CA ILE A 282 6.11 10.45 -15.00
C ILE A 282 5.25 11.59 -15.56
N ALA A 283 4.37 11.26 -16.51
CA ALA A 283 3.46 12.22 -17.13
C ALA A 283 2.02 11.77 -16.94
N VAL A 284 1.10 12.71 -16.76
CA VAL A 284 -0.32 12.44 -16.65
C VAL A 284 -1.15 13.47 -17.42
N LYS A 285 -2.23 12.98 -18.03
CA LYS A 285 -3.29 13.78 -18.62
C LYS A 285 -4.63 13.37 -18.01
N ILE A 286 -5.29 14.30 -17.33
CA ILE A 286 -6.60 14.11 -16.72
C ILE A 286 -7.64 14.79 -17.61
N ILE A 287 -8.64 14.03 -18.07
CA ILE A 287 -9.73 14.53 -18.92
C ILE A 287 -11.02 14.46 -18.14
N ILE A 288 -11.61 15.63 -17.85
CA ILE A 288 -12.93 15.74 -17.24
C ILE A 288 -13.96 16.05 -18.34
N PRO A 289 -14.87 15.12 -18.64
CA PRO A 289 -15.87 15.34 -19.70
C PRO A 289 -16.97 16.29 -19.22
N ARG A 290 -17.61 17.01 -20.16
CA ARG A 290 -18.77 17.88 -19.84
C ARG A 290 -19.94 17.13 -19.20
N ASN A 291 -20.08 15.86 -19.52
CA ASN A 291 -21.13 14.99 -18.99
C ASN A 291 -20.53 13.73 -18.38
N VAL A 292 -20.18 13.79 -17.09
CA VAL A 292 -19.61 12.67 -16.31
C VAL A 292 -20.60 11.52 -16.08
N LYS A 293 -21.90 11.72 -16.37
CA LYS A 293 -22.90 10.63 -16.31
C LYS A 293 -22.84 9.76 -17.56
N ALA A 294 -22.53 10.38 -18.72
CA ALA A 294 -22.44 9.66 -20.00
C ALA A 294 -21.06 9.08 -20.29
N ARG A 295 -20.00 9.71 -19.80
CA ARG A 295 -18.60 9.28 -20.03
C ARG A 295 -17.80 9.38 -18.71
N PRO A 296 -16.92 8.41 -18.42
CA PRO A 296 -16.02 8.51 -17.27
C PRO A 296 -15.00 9.64 -17.47
N ALA A 297 -14.46 10.15 -16.36
CA ALA A 297 -13.21 10.90 -16.37
C ALA A 297 -12.07 9.94 -16.75
N THR A 298 -11.07 10.45 -17.46
CA THR A 298 -9.92 9.62 -17.87
C THR A 298 -8.66 10.16 -17.24
N VAL A 299 -7.86 9.26 -16.65
CA VAL A 299 -6.52 9.52 -16.13
C VAL A 299 -5.55 8.72 -16.99
N ASP A 300 -4.81 9.41 -17.86
CA ASP A 300 -3.96 8.81 -18.89
C ASP A 300 -2.50 9.13 -18.62
N PHE A 301 -1.70 8.08 -18.41
CA PHE A 301 -0.25 8.16 -18.16
C PHE A 301 0.59 7.95 -19.43
N THR A 302 -0.02 7.98 -20.62
CA THR A 302 0.70 7.95 -21.89
C THR A 302 1.70 9.11 -21.94
N GLY A 303 2.96 8.80 -22.27
CA GLY A 303 4.06 9.77 -22.25
C GLY A 303 4.97 9.65 -21.04
N SER A 304 4.65 8.81 -20.05
CA SER A 304 5.62 8.38 -19.03
C SER A 304 6.75 7.56 -19.66
N SER A 305 7.92 7.54 -19.02
CA SER A 305 9.08 6.78 -19.48
C SER A 305 8.75 5.30 -19.69
N PRO A 306 9.41 4.61 -20.64
CA PRO A 306 9.43 3.15 -20.66
C PRO A 306 9.91 2.59 -19.31
N GLN A 307 9.62 1.31 -19.02
CA GLN A 307 10.20 0.65 -17.84
C GLN A 307 11.73 0.72 -17.90
N VAL A 308 12.33 0.91 -16.73
CA VAL A 308 13.78 1.16 -16.55
C VAL A 308 14.50 -0.06 -16.01
N ALA A 309 15.82 -0.03 -16.03
CA ALA A 309 16.66 -1.13 -15.57
C ALA A 309 16.68 -1.31 -14.05
N GLY A 310 16.40 -0.25 -13.29
CA GLY A 310 16.39 -0.28 -11.83
C GLY A 310 15.02 -0.65 -11.25
N SER A 311 14.93 -0.73 -9.93
CA SER A 311 13.79 -1.25 -9.18
C SER A 311 12.62 -0.27 -8.99
N ILE A 312 12.66 0.92 -9.61
CA ILE A 312 11.62 1.96 -9.45
C ILE A 312 10.42 1.77 -10.38
N ASN A 313 10.31 0.67 -11.11
CA ASN A 313 9.15 0.40 -11.94
C ASN A 313 7.92 0.09 -11.10
N ALA A 314 6.80 0.75 -11.36
CA ALA A 314 5.52 0.43 -10.73
C ALA A 314 4.71 -0.54 -11.61
N VAL A 315 3.91 -1.39 -10.98
CA VAL A 315 2.90 -2.20 -11.64
C VAL A 315 1.56 -1.46 -11.72
N GLU A 316 0.65 -1.91 -12.58
CA GLU A 316 -0.67 -1.29 -12.77
C GLU A 316 -1.43 -1.09 -11.46
N ALA A 317 -1.35 -2.07 -10.55
CA ALA A 317 -2.01 -2.03 -9.25
C ALA A 317 -1.59 -0.81 -8.41
N ILE A 318 -0.32 -0.40 -8.48
CA ILE A 318 0.21 0.78 -7.78
C ILE A 318 -0.32 2.07 -8.41
N THR A 319 -0.30 2.16 -9.73
CA THR A 319 -0.81 3.33 -10.46
C THR A 319 -2.30 3.52 -10.20
N TYR A 320 -3.06 2.44 -10.17
CA TYR A 320 -4.48 2.47 -9.82
C TYR A 320 -4.71 2.89 -8.36
N SER A 321 -3.89 2.40 -7.42
CA SER A 321 -3.96 2.81 -6.01
C SER A 321 -3.71 4.31 -5.83
N ALA A 322 -2.72 4.87 -6.52
CA ALA A 322 -2.43 6.31 -6.47
C ALA A 322 -3.60 7.15 -7.01
N CYS A 323 -4.22 6.72 -8.11
CA CYS A 323 -5.43 7.34 -8.63
C CYS A 323 -6.57 7.27 -7.61
N PHE A 324 -6.83 6.08 -7.05
CA PHE A 324 -7.86 5.88 -6.04
C PHE A 324 -7.65 6.82 -4.85
N TYR A 325 -6.42 6.88 -4.32
CA TYR A 325 -6.04 7.74 -3.21
C TYR A 325 -6.34 9.22 -3.51
N VAL A 326 -5.83 9.75 -4.62
CA VAL A 326 -5.99 11.17 -4.96
C VAL A 326 -7.45 11.55 -5.10
N PHE A 327 -8.24 10.78 -5.84
CA PHE A 327 -9.66 11.09 -6.01
C PHE A 327 -10.45 10.90 -4.72
N ARG A 328 -10.08 9.95 -3.84
CA ARG A 328 -10.70 9.79 -2.51
C ARG A 328 -10.42 11.00 -1.62
N CYS A 329 -9.21 11.55 -1.61
CA CYS A 329 -8.84 12.75 -0.84
C CYS A 329 -9.62 14.00 -1.25
N LEU A 330 -10.16 14.05 -2.46
CA LEU A 330 -10.96 15.17 -2.95
C LEU A 330 -12.44 15.08 -2.57
N LEU A 331 -12.86 13.99 -1.96
CA LEU A 331 -14.21 13.83 -1.42
C LEU A 331 -14.25 14.22 0.06
N ARG A 332 -15.46 14.32 0.61
CA ARG A 332 -15.66 14.50 2.05
C ARG A 332 -15.26 13.22 2.80
N ASP A 333 -14.89 13.37 4.07
CA ASP A 333 -14.42 12.27 4.91
C ASP A 333 -15.49 11.19 5.15
N ASP A 334 -16.77 11.57 5.12
CA ASP A 334 -17.90 10.67 5.34
C ASP A 334 -18.21 9.72 4.17
N VAL A 335 -17.59 9.92 3.00
CA VAL A 335 -17.77 9.03 1.84
C VAL A 335 -16.92 7.78 2.01
N PRO A 336 -17.51 6.56 2.02
CA PRO A 336 -16.72 5.34 2.23
C PRO A 336 -15.81 5.01 1.03
N ALA A 337 -14.61 4.50 1.34
CA ALA A 337 -13.62 4.07 0.34
C ALA A 337 -13.99 2.69 -0.26
N THR A 338 -15.07 2.65 -1.05
CA THR A 338 -15.50 1.43 -1.75
C THR A 338 -15.07 1.41 -3.21
N ALA A 339 -15.15 0.26 -3.86
CA ALA A 339 -14.89 0.12 -5.30
C ALA A 339 -15.78 1.03 -6.16
N GLY A 340 -16.93 1.48 -5.64
CA GLY A 340 -17.83 2.41 -6.31
C GLY A 340 -17.18 3.74 -6.68
N LEU A 341 -16.19 4.21 -5.91
CA LEU A 341 -15.50 5.47 -6.16
C LEU A 341 -14.83 5.52 -7.54
N MET A 342 -14.24 4.40 -7.97
CA MET A 342 -13.47 4.34 -9.21
C MET A 342 -14.31 4.02 -10.46
N ARG A 343 -15.58 3.62 -10.33
CA ARG A 343 -16.45 3.32 -11.48
C ARG A 343 -16.58 4.47 -12.49
N PRO A 344 -16.64 5.76 -12.08
CA PRO A 344 -16.69 6.88 -13.02
C PRO A 344 -15.31 7.38 -13.48
N ILE A 345 -14.23 6.65 -13.21
CA ILE A 345 -12.85 7.02 -13.54
C ILE A 345 -12.21 5.87 -14.31
N GLN A 346 -11.69 6.18 -15.48
CA GLN A 346 -10.90 5.26 -16.30
C GLN A 346 -9.42 5.60 -16.15
N VAL A 347 -8.60 4.64 -15.72
CA VAL A 347 -7.14 4.78 -15.63
C VAL A 347 -6.53 4.09 -16.85
N VAL A 348 -5.61 4.79 -17.53
CA VAL A 348 -4.83 4.28 -18.67
C VAL A 348 -3.36 4.32 -18.31
N ALA A 349 -2.77 3.16 -18.07
CA ALA A 349 -1.34 2.99 -17.79
C ALA A 349 -0.74 2.07 -18.88
N PRO A 350 0.06 2.62 -19.81
CA PRO A 350 0.60 1.83 -20.92
C PRO A 350 1.52 0.70 -20.43
N GLY A 351 1.25 -0.54 -20.87
CA GLY A 351 2.06 -1.69 -20.48
C GLY A 351 3.50 -1.61 -21.01
N GLY A 352 4.48 -1.90 -20.13
CA GLY A 352 5.91 -1.76 -20.42
C GLY A 352 6.43 -0.34 -20.18
N SER A 353 5.66 0.50 -19.49
CA SER A 353 6.11 1.80 -18.98
C SER A 353 6.49 1.69 -17.50
N VAL A 354 7.16 2.71 -16.95
CA VAL A 354 7.55 2.80 -15.54
C VAL A 354 6.34 2.80 -14.59
N VAL A 355 5.13 3.08 -15.08
CA VAL A 355 3.86 3.08 -14.32
C VAL A 355 3.04 1.80 -14.52
N ASN A 356 3.47 0.90 -15.41
CA ASN A 356 2.85 -0.42 -15.66
C ASN A 356 3.88 -1.36 -16.27
N ALA A 357 4.86 -1.76 -15.49
CA ALA A 357 5.96 -2.60 -15.91
C ALA A 357 5.53 -4.05 -16.17
N ARG A 358 6.33 -4.71 -17.00
CA ARG A 358 6.18 -6.14 -17.34
C ARG A 358 7.34 -6.96 -16.79
N PRO A 359 7.11 -8.24 -16.49
CA PRO A 359 8.21 -9.14 -16.10
C PRO A 359 9.35 -9.11 -17.16
N PRO A 360 10.59 -9.29 -16.74
CA PRO A 360 11.09 -9.57 -15.37
C PRO A 360 11.49 -8.30 -14.59
N ALA A 361 10.95 -7.12 -14.91
CA ALA A 361 11.34 -5.86 -14.28
C ALA A 361 11.32 -5.92 -12.74
N ALA A 362 12.33 -5.33 -12.10
CA ALA A 362 12.35 -5.08 -10.68
C ALA A 362 11.37 -3.95 -10.32
N VAL A 363 10.62 -4.07 -9.21
CA VAL A 363 9.47 -3.21 -8.90
C VAL A 363 9.40 -2.76 -7.43
N ALA A 364 10.37 -3.13 -6.59
CA ALA A 364 10.33 -2.80 -5.16
C ALA A 364 10.22 -1.29 -4.91
N GLY A 365 11.05 -0.49 -5.57
CA GLY A 365 11.03 0.97 -5.50
C GLY A 365 9.81 1.61 -6.16
N GLY A 366 9.14 0.90 -7.07
CA GLY A 366 7.91 1.35 -7.71
C GLY A 366 6.76 1.50 -6.73
N ASN A 367 6.64 0.58 -5.77
CA ASN A 367 5.64 0.62 -4.70
C ASN A 367 5.79 1.85 -3.81
N VAL A 368 6.99 2.34 -3.62
CA VAL A 368 7.33 3.38 -2.65
C VAL A 368 7.65 4.73 -3.31
N GLU A 369 8.61 4.80 -4.22
CA GLU A 369 9.07 6.08 -4.78
C GLU A 369 8.22 6.53 -5.98
N THR A 370 7.96 5.60 -6.93
CA THR A 370 7.16 5.92 -8.11
C THR A 370 5.70 6.20 -7.74
N SER A 371 5.16 5.49 -6.73
CA SER A 371 3.81 5.75 -6.24
C SER A 371 3.64 7.18 -5.71
N GLN A 372 4.62 7.69 -4.95
CA GLN A 372 4.65 9.08 -4.47
C GLN A 372 4.69 10.07 -5.64
N ARG A 373 5.51 9.79 -6.66
CA ARG A 373 5.61 10.66 -7.83
C ARG A 373 4.34 10.65 -8.66
N ILE A 374 3.64 9.51 -8.77
CA ILE A 374 2.33 9.43 -9.43
C ILE A 374 1.32 10.33 -8.71
N VAL A 375 1.30 10.34 -7.38
CA VAL A 375 0.44 11.26 -6.60
C VAL A 375 0.80 12.72 -6.86
N ASP A 376 2.10 13.06 -6.85
CA ASP A 376 2.57 14.42 -7.12
C ASP A 376 2.07 14.95 -8.47
N VAL A 377 2.21 14.16 -9.55
CA VAL A 377 1.77 14.61 -10.88
C VAL A 377 0.25 14.68 -11.01
N LEU A 378 -0.49 13.78 -10.36
CA LEU A 378 -1.95 13.84 -10.31
C LEU A 378 -2.45 15.12 -9.62
N LEU A 379 -1.90 15.42 -8.44
CA LEU A 379 -2.24 16.64 -7.70
C LEU A 379 -1.85 17.88 -8.49
N ARG A 380 -0.65 17.92 -9.08
CA ARG A 380 -0.19 19.04 -9.90
C ARG A 380 -1.09 19.29 -11.14
N ALA A 381 -1.58 18.23 -11.79
CA ALA A 381 -2.53 18.34 -12.88
C ALA A 381 -3.88 18.90 -12.38
N LEU A 382 -4.39 18.38 -11.27
CA LEU A 382 -5.66 18.82 -10.68
C LEU A 382 -5.60 20.22 -10.09
N ALA A 383 -4.45 20.73 -9.68
CA ALA A 383 -4.27 22.12 -9.22
C ALA A 383 -4.67 23.15 -10.29
N GLN A 384 -4.57 22.81 -11.59
CA GLN A 384 -5.02 23.68 -12.69
C GLN A 384 -6.55 23.84 -12.72
N ALA A 385 -7.29 22.82 -12.25
CA ALA A 385 -8.75 22.84 -12.17
C ALA A 385 -9.27 23.30 -10.79
N LEU A 386 -8.53 23.03 -9.75
CA LEU A 386 -8.92 23.18 -8.34
C LEU A 386 -7.79 23.86 -7.53
N PRO A 387 -7.35 25.08 -7.92
CA PRO A 387 -6.15 25.71 -7.34
C PRO A 387 -6.21 25.86 -5.81
N ASP A 388 -7.38 26.21 -5.26
CA ASP A 388 -7.55 26.43 -3.82
C ASP A 388 -7.75 25.14 -3.00
N ARG A 389 -7.87 23.98 -3.66
CA ARG A 389 -8.12 22.70 -3.00
C ARG A 389 -6.91 21.77 -2.99
N ILE A 390 -5.95 22.02 -3.85
CA ILE A 390 -4.77 21.17 -4.00
C ILE A 390 -3.61 21.78 -3.23
N PRO A 391 -2.95 21.02 -2.32
CA PRO A 391 -1.75 21.47 -1.63
C PRO A 391 -0.53 21.45 -2.55
N ALA A 392 0.52 22.18 -2.17
CA ALA A 392 1.85 22.03 -2.74
C ALA A 392 2.39 20.61 -2.51
N ALA A 393 3.48 20.24 -3.18
CA ALA A 393 4.05 18.89 -3.05
C ALA A 393 4.50 18.63 -1.60
N SER A 394 4.19 17.45 -1.10
CA SER A 394 4.82 16.91 0.10
C SER A 394 6.23 16.42 -0.22
N SER A 395 6.94 15.86 0.75
CA SER A 395 8.34 15.37 0.59
C SER A 395 8.56 14.49 -0.66
N GLY A 396 7.54 13.80 -1.17
CA GLY A 396 7.53 13.10 -2.46
C GLY A 396 8.46 11.89 -2.54
N THR A 397 8.86 11.33 -1.40
CA THR A 397 9.68 10.13 -1.24
C THR A 397 9.34 9.47 0.10
N MET A 398 9.41 8.14 0.17
CA MET A 398 9.24 7.43 1.44
C MET A 398 10.56 7.31 2.21
N ASN A 399 11.69 7.71 1.62
CA ASN A 399 13.02 7.62 2.23
C ASN A 399 13.30 6.23 2.82
N ASN A 400 13.14 5.18 2.00
CA ASN A 400 13.27 3.80 2.46
C ASN A 400 14.69 3.50 2.88
N LEU A 401 14.82 2.95 4.07
CA LEU A 401 16.06 2.50 4.67
C LEU A 401 15.92 1.04 5.04
N THR A 402 16.79 0.19 4.51
CA THR A 402 16.92 -1.20 4.95
C THR A 402 18.29 -1.45 5.52
N ILE A 403 18.38 -2.25 6.57
CA ILE A 403 19.64 -2.59 7.24
C ILE A 403 19.62 -4.09 7.55
N GLY A 404 20.68 -4.79 7.17
CA GLY A 404 20.81 -6.21 7.46
C GLY A 404 22.22 -6.62 7.79
N GLY A 405 22.35 -7.71 8.53
CA GLY A 405 23.61 -8.24 9.00
C GLY A 405 23.43 -9.38 9.99
N LEU A 406 24.43 -9.56 10.84
CA LEU A 406 24.41 -10.51 11.95
C LEU A 406 24.40 -9.74 13.28
N ASP A 407 23.41 -9.99 14.12
CA ASP A 407 23.39 -9.47 15.49
C ASP A 407 24.21 -10.38 16.41
N GLU A 408 25.29 -9.84 16.93
CA GLU A 408 26.25 -10.57 17.77
C GLU A 408 26.07 -10.25 19.27
N ARG A 409 25.05 -9.46 19.66
CA ARG A 409 24.86 -9.00 21.05
C ARG A 409 24.57 -10.17 22.01
N SER A 410 23.96 -11.25 21.56
CA SER A 410 23.66 -12.43 22.37
C SER A 410 24.81 -13.43 22.50
N GLY A 411 25.93 -13.20 21.81
CA GLY A 411 27.10 -14.10 21.77
C GLY A 411 27.06 -15.11 20.61
N GLU A 412 25.90 -15.47 20.09
CA GLU A 412 25.74 -16.23 18.84
C GLU A 412 25.23 -15.29 17.74
N PRO A 413 25.87 -15.26 16.55
CA PRO A 413 25.43 -14.41 15.45
C PRO A 413 24.05 -14.83 14.93
N VAL A 414 23.07 -13.93 15.00
CA VAL A 414 21.71 -14.15 14.48
C VAL A 414 21.44 -13.20 13.32
N PRO A 415 20.98 -13.68 12.15
CA PRO A 415 20.61 -12.81 11.05
C PRO A 415 19.48 -11.85 11.45
N PHE A 416 19.59 -10.59 11.02
CA PHE A 416 18.52 -9.62 11.16
C PHE A 416 18.28 -8.90 9.83
N ALA A 417 17.05 -8.43 9.64
CA ALA A 417 16.64 -7.58 8.54
C ALA A 417 15.68 -6.52 9.06
N TYR A 418 16.07 -5.28 8.90
CA TYR A 418 15.27 -4.11 9.28
C TYR A 418 14.84 -3.32 8.07
N TYR A 419 13.61 -2.78 8.07
CA TYR A 419 13.08 -1.88 7.05
C TYR A 419 12.33 -0.72 7.71
N GLU A 420 12.54 0.50 7.23
CA GLU A 420 11.83 1.70 7.67
C GLU A 420 11.57 2.65 6.50
N THR A 421 10.36 3.23 6.44
CA THR A 421 10.10 4.46 5.72
C THR A 421 10.27 5.63 6.68
N ILE A 422 10.84 6.75 6.23
CA ILE A 422 11.13 7.89 7.10
C ILE A 422 10.27 9.08 6.67
N ALA A 423 9.57 9.69 7.65
CA ALA A 423 8.67 10.83 7.43
C ALA A 423 9.41 12.06 6.88
N GLY A 424 8.68 12.94 6.21
CA GLY A 424 9.19 14.21 5.68
C GLY A 424 8.25 15.37 5.97
N GLY A 425 8.37 16.48 5.25
CA GLY A 425 7.44 17.61 5.34
C GLY A 425 6.25 17.45 4.41
N SER A 426 5.04 17.83 4.84
CA SER A 426 3.90 17.93 3.93
C SER A 426 3.88 19.28 3.20
N GLY A 427 3.26 19.33 2.02
CA GLY A 427 3.01 20.56 1.30
C GLY A 427 2.02 21.46 2.03
N ALA A 428 2.19 22.78 1.89
CA ALA A 428 1.25 23.78 2.35
C ALA A 428 0.00 23.84 1.46
N SER A 429 -1.10 24.35 1.99
CA SER A 429 -2.36 24.53 1.26
C SER A 429 -2.75 26.01 1.16
N ALA A 430 -3.85 26.31 0.49
CA ALA A 430 -4.41 27.65 0.40
C ALA A 430 -4.79 28.26 1.78
N THR A 431 -4.95 27.43 2.81
CA THR A 431 -5.53 27.82 4.10
C THR A 431 -4.64 27.58 5.31
N HIS A 432 -3.57 26.78 5.18
CA HIS A 432 -2.71 26.43 6.31
C HIS A 432 -1.32 25.97 5.87
N ASP A 433 -0.39 26.08 6.78
CA ASP A 433 0.98 25.59 6.62
C ASP A 433 1.03 24.06 6.50
N GLY A 434 2.09 23.54 5.91
CA GLY A 434 2.40 22.12 5.89
C GLY A 434 2.81 21.61 7.27
N VAL A 435 2.53 20.33 7.52
CA VAL A 435 2.89 19.63 8.76
C VAL A 435 4.31 19.09 8.65
N SER A 436 5.12 19.31 9.68
CA SER A 436 6.50 18.81 9.75
C SER A 436 6.58 17.37 10.24
N GLY A 437 7.49 16.59 9.68
CA GLY A 437 7.80 15.23 10.15
C GLY A 437 6.64 14.25 10.06
N VAL A 438 5.87 14.26 8.96
CA VAL A 438 4.67 13.43 8.76
C VAL A 438 4.82 12.52 7.54
N HIS A 439 4.27 11.30 7.64
CA HIS A 439 4.08 10.44 6.48
C HIS A 439 2.91 10.95 5.62
N THR A 440 3.09 10.97 4.30
CA THR A 440 2.11 11.56 3.38
C THR A 440 1.82 10.65 2.19
N HIS A 441 0.65 10.87 1.56
CA HIS A 441 0.22 10.24 0.32
C HIS A 441 0.13 8.71 0.41
N MET A 442 1.05 7.98 -0.23
CA MET A 442 0.96 6.53 -0.37
C MET A 442 1.41 5.76 0.88
N THR A 443 1.93 6.45 1.88
CA THR A 443 2.33 5.88 3.18
C THR A 443 1.57 6.54 4.34
N ASN A 444 1.18 5.73 5.32
CA ASN A 444 0.54 6.15 6.57
C ASN A 444 1.18 5.39 7.75
N SER A 445 2.39 4.88 7.54
CA SER A 445 3.16 4.20 8.58
C SER A 445 3.68 5.18 9.62
N LEU A 446 4.20 4.64 10.73
CA LEU A 446 4.89 5.40 11.77
C LEU A 446 6.40 5.13 11.66
N ASN A 447 7.23 6.05 12.14
CA ASN A 447 8.62 5.73 12.39
C ASN A 447 8.73 4.79 13.60
N THR A 448 9.68 3.86 13.56
CA THR A 448 9.92 2.96 14.70
C THR A 448 10.42 3.76 15.90
N PRO A 449 9.78 3.68 17.08
CA PRO A 449 10.27 4.32 18.30
C PRO A 449 11.72 3.91 18.60
N ALA A 450 12.52 4.86 19.12
CA ALA A 450 13.94 4.60 19.39
C ALA A 450 14.13 3.41 20.33
N GLU A 451 13.32 3.31 21.37
CA GLU A 451 13.37 2.26 22.37
C GLU A 451 13.08 0.87 21.76
N ALA A 452 12.04 0.77 20.93
CA ALA A 452 11.70 -0.48 20.24
C ALA A 452 12.78 -0.89 19.26
N LEU A 453 13.36 0.09 18.53
CA LEU A 453 14.42 -0.14 17.57
C LEU A 453 15.69 -0.65 18.24
N GLU A 454 16.18 0.03 19.27
CA GLU A 454 17.42 -0.30 19.99
C GLU A 454 17.31 -1.62 20.76
N TYR A 455 16.10 -1.97 21.22
CA TYR A 455 15.83 -3.26 21.85
C TYR A 455 15.90 -4.40 20.81
N SER A 456 15.25 -4.23 19.66
CA SER A 456 15.07 -5.31 18.68
C SER A 456 16.26 -5.50 17.75
N TYR A 457 17.03 -4.42 17.47
CA TYR A 457 18.09 -4.44 16.47
C TYR A 457 19.42 -3.90 17.01
N PRO A 458 20.57 -4.29 16.42
CA PRO A 458 21.89 -3.81 16.84
C PRO A 458 22.18 -2.40 16.34
N PHE A 459 21.30 -1.42 16.65
CA PHE A 459 21.44 -0.02 16.29
C PHE A 459 21.24 0.87 17.52
N ARG A 460 21.77 2.10 17.42
CA ARG A 460 21.51 3.20 18.35
C ARG A 460 20.99 4.40 17.59
N VAL A 461 19.91 5.01 18.05
CA VAL A 461 19.39 6.27 17.51
C VAL A 461 20.18 7.41 18.13
N THR A 462 21.13 7.98 17.39
CA THR A 462 21.96 9.09 17.87
C THR A 462 21.33 10.46 17.62
N ARG A 463 20.39 10.54 16.65
CA ARG A 463 19.61 11.75 16.39
C ARG A 463 18.26 11.43 15.80
N TYR A 464 17.21 12.05 16.36
CA TYR A 464 15.87 12.07 15.80
C TYR A 464 15.23 13.44 16.09
N SER A 465 15.19 14.30 15.07
CA SER A 465 14.77 15.70 15.22
C SER A 465 14.13 16.22 13.94
N LEU A 466 13.37 17.30 14.03
CA LEU A 466 12.99 18.07 12.85
C LEU A 466 14.25 18.62 12.14
N ARG A 467 14.13 18.93 10.84
CA ARG A 467 15.11 19.59 9.98
C ARG A 467 14.64 21.03 9.70
N PRO A 468 14.86 22.00 10.61
CA PRO A 468 14.33 23.34 10.48
C PRO A 468 14.81 24.03 9.19
N GLY A 469 13.91 24.78 8.55
CA GLY A 469 14.21 25.51 7.32
C GLY A 469 14.17 24.67 6.05
N SER A 470 13.71 23.40 6.12
CA SER A 470 13.59 22.56 4.93
C SER A 470 12.26 22.73 4.20
N GLY A 471 11.21 23.23 4.85
CA GLY A 471 9.94 23.60 4.21
C GLY A 471 10.07 24.80 3.30
N GLY A 472 9.42 24.79 2.13
CA GLY A 472 9.40 25.89 1.17
C GLY A 472 8.66 27.13 1.73
N HIS A 473 9.13 28.35 1.37
CA HIS A 473 8.51 29.60 1.75
C HIS A 473 7.25 29.91 0.93
N GLY A 474 6.44 30.83 1.43
CA GLY A 474 5.21 31.30 0.79
C GLY A 474 4.25 31.86 1.83
N LYS A 475 3.08 32.37 1.39
CA LYS A 475 2.02 32.79 2.30
C LYS A 475 1.71 31.73 3.36
N HIS A 476 1.74 30.48 2.96
CA HIS A 476 1.72 29.32 3.85
C HIS A 476 2.99 28.49 3.60
N ARG A 477 3.73 28.21 4.66
CA ARG A 477 5.00 27.54 4.61
C ARG A 477 4.82 26.02 4.51
N GLY A 478 5.63 25.34 3.70
CA GLY A 478 5.74 23.90 3.69
C GLY A 478 6.27 23.35 5.02
N GLY A 479 5.86 22.14 5.39
CA GLY A 479 6.35 21.44 6.57
C GLY A 479 7.82 21.07 6.47
N ASP A 480 8.53 21.05 7.59
CA ASP A 480 9.92 20.62 7.65
C ASP A 480 10.06 19.09 7.60
N GLY A 481 11.11 18.60 7.00
CA GLY A 481 11.56 17.23 7.08
C GLY A 481 12.13 16.87 8.45
N ILE A 482 12.72 15.68 8.55
CA ILE A 482 13.38 15.20 9.78
C ILE A 482 14.83 14.82 9.51
N VAL A 483 15.61 14.74 10.58
CA VAL A 483 16.94 14.14 10.64
C VAL A 483 16.84 12.86 11.46
N ARG A 484 17.18 11.73 10.86
CA ARG A 484 17.27 10.43 11.54
C ARG A 484 18.68 9.88 11.36
N GLU A 485 19.38 9.65 12.49
CA GLU A 485 20.74 9.15 12.49
C GLU A 485 20.82 7.88 13.32
N LEU A 486 21.37 6.81 12.72
CA LEU A 486 21.51 5.50 13.33
C LEU A 486 23.00 5.11 13.35
N GLU A 487 23.50 4.72 14.52
CA GLU A 487 24.82 4.14 14.73
C GLU A 487 24.70 2.60 14.68
N MET A 488 25.59 1.98 13.93
CA MET A 488 25.67 0.51 13.85
C MET A 488 26.43 -0.06 15.05
N LEU A 489 25.84 -1.01 15.76
CA LEU A 489 26.48 -1.72 16.88
C LEU A 489 27.13 -3.03 16.44
N THR A 490 26.95 -3.41 15.17
CA THR A 490 27.61 -4.53 14.47
C THR A 490 27.90 -4.10 13.03
N ASP A 491 28.67 -4.87 12.28
CA ASP A 491 28.83 -4.65 10.84
C ASP A 491 27.51 -4.93 10.13
N ALA A 492 27.08 -4.02 9.25
CA ALA A 492 25.79 -4.11 8.57
C ALA A 492 25.87 -3.58 7.13
N GLU A 493 25.00 -4.10 6.27
CA GLU A 493 24.71 -3.53 4.97
C GLU A 493 23.52 -2.59 5.09
N VAL A 494 23.70 -1.34 4.71
CA VAL A 494 22.67 -0.30 4.69
C VAL A 494 22.28 -0.04 3.24
N THR A 495 21.00 -0.21 2.92
CA THR A 495 20.48 0.04 1.57
C THR A 495 19.43 1.15 1.61
N LEU A 496 19.54 2.05 0.64
CA LEU A 496 18.64 3.18 0.46
C LEU A 496 17.87 3.03 -0.85
N LEU A 497 16.57 3.27 -0.79
CA LEU A 497 15.72 3.55 -1.95
C LEU A 497 14.95 4.83 -1.63
N SER A 498 15.45 5.95 -2.11
CA SER A 498 14.88 7.27 -1.84
C SER A 498 14.94 8.14 -3.10
N ASP A 499 14.21 9.23 -3.08
CA ASP A 499 14.15 10.19 -4.18
C ASP A 499 14.16 11.63 -3.65
N ARG A 500 13.96 12.64 -4.50
CA ARG A 500 14.03 14.05 -4.11
C ARG A 500 15.37 14.44 -3.47
N ARG A 501 16.45 13.93 -4.03
CA ARG A 501 17.81 14.34 -3.70
C ARG A 501 18.35 15.37 -4.69
N LYS A 502 17.92 15.28 -5.97
CA LYS A 502 18.26 16.21 -7.06
C LYS A 502 17.11 17.18 -7.35
N THR A 503 15.88 16.67 -7.35
CA THR A 503 14.66 17.44 -7.57
C THR A 503 14.06 17.92 -6.24
N ARG A 504 13.32 19.03 -6.27
CA ARG A 504 12.64 19.61 -5.10
C ARG A 504 11.14 19.29 -5.11
N PRO A 505 10.50 19.06 -3.95
CA PRO A 505 9.05 19.15 -3.83
C PRO A 505 8.58 20.54 -4.29
N TYR A 506 7.67 20.59 -5.25
CA TYR A 506 7.25 21.87 -5.84
C TYR A 506 6.34 22.67 -4.91
N GLY A 507 6.48 24.01 -4.94
CA GLY A 507 5.51 24.93 -4.38
C GLY A 507 4.34 25.17 -5.34
N LEU A 508 3.24 25.75 -4.85
CA LEU A 508 2.09 26.14 -5.66
C LEU A 508 1.72 27.60 -5.47
N SER A 509 1.03 28.17 -6.47
CA SER A 509 0.48 29.53 -6.44
C SER A 509 1.51 30.63 -6.08
N GLY A 510 2.77 30.42 -6.43
CA GLY A 510 3.88 31.35 -6.15
C GLY A 510 4.69 31.02 -4.90
N GLY A 511 4.36 29.96 -4.17
CA GLY A 511 5.20 29.47 -3.08
C GLY A 511 6.45 28.74 -3.58
N ASP A 512 7.50 28.71 -2.76
CA ASP A 512 8.78 28.07 -3.07
C ASP A 512 8.73 26.55 -2.92
N GLY A 513 9.64 25.85 -3.61
CA GLY A 513 9.87 24.43 -3.42
C GLY A 513 10.54 24.12 -2.08
N GLY A 514 10.18 22.98 -1.47
CA GLY A 514 10.87 22.45 -0.28
C GLY A 514 12.34 22.12 -0.56
N ALA A 515 13.18 22.07 0.48
CA ALA A 515 14.56 21.63 0.35
C ALA A 515 14.62 20.13 0.01
N PRO A 516 15.54 19.70 -0.88
CA PRO A 516 15.76 18.29 -1.18
C PRO A 516 16.33 17.55 0.03
N GLY A 517 16.15 16.23 0.05
CA GLY A 517 16.76 15.37 1.06
C GLY A 517 18.25 15.14 0.82
N ARG A 518 18.93 14.59 1.84
CA ARG A 518 20.32 14.18 1.78
C ARG A 518 20.55 12.96 2.68
N THR A 519 21.47 12.09 2.28
CA THR A 519 21.92 11.01 3.15
C THR A 519 23.43 11.05 3.27
N THR A 520 23.96 10.96 4.50
CA THR A 520 25.39 11.04 4.81
C THR A 520 25.81 9.79 5.60
N ILE A 521 26.88 9.17 5.18
CA ILE A 521 27.59 8.15 5.95
C ILE A 521 28.69 8.81 6.75
N LEU A 522 28.69 8.59 8.06
CA LEU A 522 29.72 9.09 8.96
C LEU A 522 30.64 7.92 9.33
N ARG A 523 31.88 7.98 8.86
CA ARG A 523 32.87 6.92 9.06
C ARG A 523 33.53 7.00 10.44
N ALA A 524 34.14 5.91 10.86
CA ALA A 524 34.82 5.81 12.16
C ALA A 524 36.02 6.77 12.31
N ASP A 525 36.67 7.16 11.20
CA ASP A 525 37.75 8.14 11.17
C ASP A 525 37.29 9.61 11.22
N GLY A 526 35.96 9.84 11.30
CA GLY A 526 35.34 11.16 11.33
C GLY A 526 35.07 11.76 9.95
N SER A 527 35.37 11.07 8.86
CA SER A 527 35.03 11.52 7.51
C SER A 527 33.53 11.38 7.25
N GLU A 528 32.98 12.27 6.41
CA GLU A 528 31.58 12.24 5.96
C GLU A 528 31.53 11.99 4.45
N GLU A 529 30.73 11.03 4.03
CA GLU A 529 30.50 10.69 2.63
C GLU A 529 29.03 10.89 2.28
N GLU A 530 28.73 11.60 1.20
CA GLU A 530 27.35 11.67 0.71
C GLU A 530 26.99 10.36 0.00
N SER A 531 25.90 9.73 0.48
CA SER A 531 25.38 8.50 -0.12
C SER A 531 24.47 8.81 -1.30
N PRO A 532 24.50 8.01 -2.38
CA PRO A 532 23.51 8.15 -3.46
C PRO A 532 22.08 7.95 -2.94
N SER A 533 21.11 8.47 -3.69
CA SER A 533 19.68 8.33 -3.36
C SER A 533 19.23 6.88 -3.33
N LYS A 534 19.83 6.03 -4.15
CA LYS A 534 19.56 4.61 -4.31
C LYS A 534 20.88 3.85 -4.36
N GLY A 535 21.04 2.86 -3.49
CA GLY A 535 22.29 2.09 -3.40
C GLY A 535 22.48 1.42 -2.06
N SER A 536 23.50 0.57 -1.98
CA SER A 536 23.91 -0.14 -0.76
C SER A 536 25.31 0.26 -0.35
N THR A 537 25.53 0.38 0.95
CA THR A 537 26.83 0.71 1.55
C THR A 537 27.04 -0.16 2.77
N ARG A 538 28.22 -0.76 2.90
CA ARG A 538 28.60 -1.46 4.12
C ARG A 538 29.11 -0.47 5.17
N LEU A 539 28.50 -0.53 6.36
CA LEU A 539 28.91 0.20 7.55
C LEU A 539 29.54 -0.78 8.54
N ARG A 540 30.62 -0.34 9.18
CA ARG A 540 31.25 -1.05 10.28
C ARG A 540 30.62 -0.66 11.61
N ARG A 541 30.82 -1.45 12.63
CA ARG A 541 30.48 -1.10 14.01
C ARG A 541 31.01 0.28 14.37
N GLY A 542 30.14 1.15 14.92
CA GLY A 542 30.45 2.54 15.29
C GLY A 542 30.26 3.57 14.17
N GLU A 543 30.12 3.14 12.91
CA GLU A 543 29.77 4.04 11.81
C GLU A 543 28.27 4.35 11.81
N ARG A 544 27.90 5.48 11.20
CA ARG A 544 26.52 5.98 11.26
C ARG A 544 25.98 6.32 9.87
N VAL A 545 24.66 6.12 9.70
CA VAL A 545 23.89 6.66 8.57
C VAL A 545 23.00 7.79 9.08
N ARG A 546 23.08 8.96 8.44
CA ARG A 546 22.22 10.12 8.69
C ARG A 546 21.34 10.37 7.48
N VAL A 547 20.03 10.28 7.66
CA VAL A 547 19.04 10.61 6.64
C VAL A 547 18.37 11.92 7.00
N GLU A 548 18.49 12.91 6.12
CA GLU A 548 17.85 14.21 6.18
C GLU A 548 16.75 14.24 5.13
N THR A 549 15.49 14.19 5.56
CA THR A 549 14.36 14.06 4.62
C THR A 549 13.97 15.40 4.00
N PRO A 550 13.33 15.40 2.82
CA PRO A 550 12.88 16.64 2.18
C PRO A 550 11.79 17.35 3.00
N GLY A 551 11.74 18.66 2.88
CA GLY A 551 10.59 19.47 3.30
C GLY A 551 9.49 19.43 2.27
N GLY A 552 8.28 19.90 2.62
CA GLY A 552 7.17 20.16 1.70
C GLY A 552 7.29 21.49 0.99
N GLY A 553 6.59 21.67 -0.14
CA GLY A 553 6.51 22.94 -0.87
C GLY A 553 5.61 23.96 -0.14
N GLY A 554 5.92 25.27 -0.30
CA GLY A 554 5.11 26.39 0.15
C GLY A 554 3.93 26.67 -0.79
N TRP A 555 2.94 27.42 -0.31
CA TRP A 555 1.77 27.81 -1.07
C TRP A 555 1.51 29.32 -1.02
N GLY A 556 1.26 29.92 -2.18
CA GLY A 556 1.01 31.34 -2.32
C GLY A 556 2.29 32.19 -2.30
N ALA A 557 2.30 33.30 -3.02
CA ALA A 557 3.37 34.28 -2.92
C ALA A 557 3.32 34.97 -1.54
N GLU A 558 4.48 35.36 -1.00
CA GLU A 558 4.61 36.17 0.22
C GLU A 558 4.00 37.56 0.03
#